data_c97030a71aa21f48d9e451a90c5dc108
#
_entry.id   c97030a71aa21f48d9e451a90c5dc108
#
_cell.length_a   1.000
_cell.length_b   1.000
_cell.length_c   1.000
_cell.angle_alpha   90.00
_cell.angle_beta   90.00
_cell.angle_gamma   90.00
#
_symmetry.space_group_name_H-M   'P 1'
#
loop_
_entity.id
_entity.type
_entity.pdbx_description
1 polymer ?
#
loop_
_entity_poly.entity_id
_entity_poly.type
_entity_poly.pdbx_seq_one_letter_code
_entity_poly.pdbx_strand_id
1 'polypeptide(L)'
;MKTKIKELYVFEGLGKERIKTPVEAGEICAVLMDLDKNVAFEIGDTICDIDNPEALPPIKVDEPTMSMLFTINNSPFFGKEGKYVTSRHLRDRLFAELEKNLAMRIEETGSPDSLLVYGRGIMHLSVLIETMRREGYELQVGQPKVIIREIDGQKCEPIEQLTVLVPEEFSSKVIDVVTRRKGEVGTIDTKGDRVQLDFTIPSRGIIGLRNTLLTATNGEAIIAHRFLEFQPWKGDMDDHKYGALIAKETGEATAYSISKLQDRGPFFIEPGDHVYAGEVIGESLRPGNDIVINVVTAKNLTNMRTKSADEKSTCSPAIKMSLEEAMEYIREDEYLEITPQHLRIRKIILDEIERKRARIAAGYKDE
;
A
#
# COMPACT_ATOMS: atom_id res chain seq x y z
N MET A 1 -16.15 -22.51 28.91
CA MET A 1 -17.44 -22.63 28.20
C MET A 1 -17.69 -24.09 27.82
N LYS A 2 -18.93 -24.54 27.77
CA LYS A 2 -19.27 -25.90 27.33
C LYS A 2 -20.15 -25.82 26.10
N THR A 3 -19.76 -26.49 25.02
CA THR A 3 -20.49 -26.50 23.74
C THR A 3 -20.47 -27.92 23.15
N LYS A 4 -21.29 -28.16 22.14
CA LYS A 4 -21.36 -29.45 21.45
C LYS A 4 -20.89 -29.31 20.01
N ILE A 5 -19.97 -30.19 19.60
CA ILE A 5 -19.54 -30.29 18.19
C ILE A 5 -20.66 -30.91 17.39
N LYS A 6 -21.16 -30.23 16.38
CA LYS A 6 -22.22 -30.71 15.47
C LYS A 6 -21.65 -31.45 14.27
N GLU A 7 -20.61 -30.89 13.67
CA GLU A 7 -19.97 -31.40 12.45
C GLU A 7 -18.48 -31.21 12.49
N LEU A 8 -17.75 -32.12 11.85
CA LEU A 8 -16.31 -32.10 11.73
C LEU A 8 -15.95 -32.28 10.25
N TYR A 9 -15.01 -31.43 9.79
CA TYR A 9 -14.54 -31.45 8.42
C TYR A 9 -13.03 -31.49 8.39
N VAL A 10 -12.45 -32.21 7.44
CA VAL A 10 -11.02 -32.17 7.10
C VAL A 10 -10.83 -31.48 5.76
N PHE A 11 -9.63 -30.99 5.53
CA PHE A 11 -9.26 -30.34 4.28
C PHE A 11 -8.57 -31.35 3.37
N GLU A 12 -9.19 -31.65 2.22
CA GLU A 12 -8.59 -32.45 1.15
C GLU A 12 -8.43 -31.60 -0.12
N GLY A 13 -7.20 -31.38 -0.52
CA GLY A 13 -6.89 -30.50 -1.64
C GLY A 13 -7.42 -29.08 -1.44
N LEU A 14 -8.29 -28.61 -2.34
CA LEU A 14 -8.95 -27.30 -2.26
C LEU A 14 -10.34 -27.34 -1.60
N GLY A 15 -10.80 -28.51 -1.17
CA GLY A 15 -12.15 -28.73 -0.62
C GLY A 15 -12.17 -29.05 0.87
N LYS A 16 -13.38 -29.11 1.41
CA LYS A 16 -13.67 -29.62 2.77
C LYS A 16 -14.51 -30.86 2.64
N GLU A 17 -14.12 -31.93 3.32
CA GLU A 17 -14.90 -33.14 3.40
C GLU A 17 -15.42 -33.37 4.83
N ARG A 18 -16.74 -33.69 4.97
CA ARG A 18 -17.33 -34.01 6.27
C ARG A 18 -16.94 -35.42 6.67
N ILE A 19 -16.37 -35.55 7.84
CA ILE A 19 -15.94 -36.83 8.37
C ILE A 19 -16.74 -37.22 9.61
N LYS A 20 -16.80 -38.54 9.87
CA LYS A 20 -17.38 -39.11 11.09
C LYS A 20 -16.34 -39.81 11.95
N THR A 21 -15.11 -39.91 11.43
CA THR A 21 -13.96 -40.46 12.14
C THR A 21 -13.32 -39.40 13.03
N PRO A 22 -12.64 -39.78 14.11
CA PRO A 22 -11.87 -38.84 14.91
C PRO A 22 -10.71 -38.24 14.09
N VAL A 23 -10.39 -36.98 14.35
CA VAL A 23 -9.21 -36.27 13.81
C VAL A 23 -8.06 -36.54 14.76
N GLU A 24 -6.91 -36.91 14.23
CA GLU A 24 -5.72 -37.22 15.01
C GLU A 24 -4.81 -35.99 15.26
N ALA A 25 -3.92 -36.13 16.22
CA ALA A 25 -2.96 -35.07 16.53
C ALA A 25 -2.06 -34.76 15.33
N GLY A 26 -1.93 -33.47 15.00
CA GLY A 26 -1.19 -32.96 13.84
C GLY A 26 -2.05 -32.65 12.60
N GLU A 27 -3.34 -33.00 12.62
CA GLU A 27 -4.27 -32.70 11.53
C GLU A 27 -4.95 -31.36 11.71
N ILE A 28 -5.28 -30.71 10.60
CA ILE A 28 -6.06 -29.46 10.57
C ILE A 28 -7.51 -29.79 10.19
N CYS A 29 -8.46 -29.36 11.03
CA CYS A 29 -9.86 -29.58 10.79
C CYS A 29 -10.70 -28.31 10.96
N ALA A 30 -11.89 -28.31 10.37
CA ALA A 30 -12.91 -27.30 10.64
C ALA A 30 -14.04 -27.92 11.49
N VAL A 31 -14.41 -27.22 12.56
CA VAL A 31 -15.39 -27.67 13.55
C VAL A 31 -16.62 -26.78 13.54
N LEU A 32 -17.79 -27.33 13.35
CA LEU A 32 -19.06 -26.63 13.53
C LEU A 32 -19.56 -26.87 14.95
N MET A 33 -19.67 -25.80 15.72
CA MET A 33 -20.14 -25.85 17.13
C MET A 33 -21.45 -25.10 17.30
N ASP A 34 -22.22 -25.50 18.34
CA ASP A 34 -23.44 -24.81 18.74
C ASP A 34 -23.05 -23.72 19.77
N LEU A 35 -22.77 -22.53 19.29
CA LEU A 35 -22.40 -21.40 20.13
C LEU A 35 -23.63 -20.51 20.36
N ASP A 36 -23.88 -20.16 21.61
CA ASP A 36 -24.86 -19.13 21.93
C ASP A 36 -24.36 -17.75 21.38
N LYS A 37 -25.28 -16.95 20.84
CA LYS A 37 -24.97 -15.65 20.22
C LYS A 37 -24.25 -14.66 21.14
N ASN A 38 -24.27 -14.89 22.44
CA ASN A 38 -23.65 -14.01 23.45
C ASN A 38 -22.26 -14.47 23.89
N VAL A 39 -21.73 -15.53 23.26
CA VAL A 39 -20.41 -16.07 23.62
C VAL A 39 -19.39 -15.56 22.66
N ALA A 40 -18.43 -14.81 23.17
CA ALA A 40 -17.24 -14.43 22.45
C ALA A 40 -16.35 -15.68 22.29
N PHE A 41 -16.04 -16.03 21.05
CA PHE A 41 -15.08 -17.06 20.68
C PHE A 41 -14.02 -16.36 19.83
N GLU A 42 -12.78 -16.44 20.28
CA GLU A 42 -11.67 -15.72 19.65
C GLU A 42 -10.67 -16.69 19.02
N ILE A 43 -9.91 -16.19 18.06
CA ILE A 43 -8.80 -16.93 17.45
C ILE A 43 -7.72 -17.13 18.51
N GLY A 44 -7.26 -18.38 18.71
CA GLY A 44 -6.32 -18.74 19.77
C GLY A 44 -6.95 -19.45 20.95
N ASP A 45 -8.30 -19.50 21.00
CA ASP A 45 -9.00 -20.29 22.01
C ASP A 45 -8.74 -21.78 21.81
N THR A 46 -8.62 -22.50 22.90
CA THR A 46 -8.39 -23.95 22.92
C THR A 46 -9.70 -24.68 23.07
N ILE A 47 -9.95 -25.66 22.19
CA ILE A 47 -11.02 -26.64 22.33
C ILE A 47 -10.45 -27.85 23.06
N CYS A 48 -11.00 -28.20 24.21
CA CYS A 48 -10.52 -29.29 25.06
C CYS A 48 -11.68 -30.20 25.54
N ASP A 49 -11.32 -31.31 26.15
CA ASP A 49 -12.28 -32.22 26.80
C ASP A 49 -12.99 -31.51 27.96
N ILE A 50 -14.27 -31.83 28.15
CA ILE A 50 -15.13 -31.23 29.19
C ILE A 50 -14.68 -31.63 30.59
N ASP A 51 -14.12 -32.83 30.72
CA ASP A 51 -13.73 -33.44 32.00
C ASP A 51 -12.28 -33.08 32.36
N ASN A 52 -11.48 -32.68 31.36
CA ASN A 52 -10.08 -32.25 31.54
C ASN A 52 -9.75 -30.97 30.77
N PRO A 53 -10.26 -29.82 31.22
CA PRO A 53 -10.06 -28.55 30.54
C PRO A 53 -8.61 -28.03 30.72
N GLU A 54 -7.79 -28.20 29.70
CA GLU A 54 -6.41 -27.71 29.65
C GLU A 54 -6.25 -26.71 28.49
N ALA A 55 -6.00 -25.45 28.82
CA ALA A 55 -5.79 -24.41 27.83
C ALA A 55 -4.33 -24.40 27.36
N LEU A 56 -4.12 -24.46 26.06
CA LEU A 56 -2.78 -24.25 25.47
C LEU A 56 -2.45 -22.75 25.47
N PRO A 57 -1.14 -22.38 25.55
CA PRO A 57 -0.73 -20.99 25.44
C PRO A 57 -1.12 -20.43 24.07
N PRO A 58 -1.75 -19.23 24.01
CA PRO A 58 -2.14 -18.64 22.76
C PRO A 58 -0.92 -18.32 21.89
N ILE A 59 -1.06 -18.47 20.58
CA ILE A 59 -0.02 -18.09 19.63
C ILE A 59 0.08 -16.56 19.62
N LYS A 60 1.25 -16.03 19.97
CA LYS A 60 1.51 -14.60 19.87
C LYS A 60 1.64 -14.21 18.40
N VAL A 61 0.84 -13.26 17.97
CA VAL A 61 0.91 -12.65 16.64
C VAL A 61 1.58 -11.30 16.78
N ASP A 62 2.48 -10.97 15.84
CA ASP A 62 3.14 -9.69 15.82
C ASP A 62 2.12 -8.54 15.75
N GLU A 63 2.35 -7.52 16.56
CA GLU A 63 1.51 -6.33 16.57
C GLU A 63 1.61 -5.55 15.25
N PRO A 64 0.54 -4.82 14.87
CA PRO A 64 0.60 -3.94 13.72
C PRO A 64 1.71 -2.89 13.86
N THR A 65 2.45 -2.67 12.79
CA THR A 65 3.51 -1.63 12.71
C THR A 65 3.14 -0.46 11.82
N MET A 66 2.12 -0.63 10.97
CA MET A 66 1.67 0.38 10.02
C MET A 66 0.17 0.61 10.10
N SER A 67 -0.24 1.81 9.76
CA SER A 67 -1.64 2.21 9.60
C SER A 67 -1.87 2.89 8.25
N MET A 68 -3.07 2.77 7.72
CA MET A 68 -3.48 3.40 6.48
C MET A 68 -4.93 3.83 6.56
N LEU A 69 -5.24 5.02 6.03
CA LEU A 69 -6.60 5.51 5.93
C LEU A 69 -7.30 4.83 4.76
N PHE A 70 -8.45 4.21 5.02
CA PHE A 70 -9.37 3.68 4.02
C PHE A 70 -10.60 4.57 3.98
N THR A 71 -10.99 5.02 2.82
CA THR A 71 -12.16 5.89 2.66
C THR A 71 -12.92 5.56 1.37
N ILE A 72 -14.17 5.97 1.31
CA ILE A 72 -14.95 5.81 0.08
C ILE A 72 -14.31 6.61 -1.06
N ASN A 73 -14.46 6.13 -2.28
CA ASN A 73 -14.06 6.90 -3.45
C ASN A 73 -15.02 8.09 -3.62
N ASN A 74 -14.48 9.30 -3.72
CA ASN A 74 -15.21 10.53 -4.02
C ASN A 74 -14.65 11.24 -5.27
N SER A 75 -13.98 10.49 -6.14
CA SER A 75 -13.45 10.99 -7.40
C SER A 75 -14.57 11.30 -8.41
N PRO A 76 -14.30 12.08 -9.48
CA PRO A 76 -15.24 12.28 -10.57
C PRO A 76 -15.66 11.00 -11.31
N PHE A 77 -14.93 9.90 -11.11
CA PHE A 77 -15.25 8.60 -11.69
C PHE A 77 -15.91 7.62 -10.71
N PHE A 78 -16.31 8.12 -9.55
CA PHE A 78 -17.02 7.34 -8.53
C PHE A 78 -18.19 6.52 -9.10
N GLY A 79 -18.27 5.25 -8.74
CA GLY A 79 -19.36 4.35 -9.08
C GLY A 79 -19.42 3.88 -10.54
N LYS A 80 -18.40 4.19 -11.36
CA LYS A 80 -18.38 3.74 -12.75
C LYS A 80 -17.92 2.28 -12.92
N GLU A 81 -17.10 1.78 -12.00
CA GLU A 81 -16.45 0.49 -12.14
C GLU A 81 -16.75 -0.45 -10.98
N GLY A 82 -16.90 0.09 -9.77
CA GLY A 82 -17.14 -0.69 -8.56
C GLY A 82 -18.59 -1.07 -8.34
N LYS A 83 -18.80 -2.27 -7.79
CA LYS A 83 -20.12 -2.76 -7.34
C LYS A 83 -20.42 -2.28 -5.91
N TYR A 84 -19.40 -2.25 -5.06
CA TYR A 84 -19.51 -1.89 -3.65
C TYR A 84 -18.78 -0.56 -3.41
N VAL A 85 -19.54 0.53 -3.31
CA VAL A 85 -19.00 1.91 -3.33
C VAL A 85 -19.37 2.74 -2.10
N THR A 86 -20.22 2.20 -1.17
CA THR A 86 -20.71 2.95 -0.02
C THR A 86 -19.86 2.72 1.23
N SER A 87 -19.89 3.68 2.16
CA SER A 87 -19.23 3.56 3.47
C SER A 87 -19.70 2.33 4.26
N ARG A 88 -20.98 1.97 4.16
CA ARG A 88 -21.51 0.77 4.78
C ARG A 88 -20.86 -0.50 4.22
N HIS A 89 -20.77 -0.63 2.90
CA HIS A 89 -20.13 -1.80 2.27
C HIS A 89 -18.66 -1.91 2.70
N LEU A 90 -17.93 -0.79 2.69
CA LEU A 90 -16.54 -0.74 3.11
C LEU A 90 -16.39 -1.19 4.58
N ARG A 91 -17.23 -0.64 5.45
CA ARG A 91 -17.24 -0.94 6.88
C ARG A 91 -17.55 -2.43 7.15
N ASP A 92 -18.68 -2.92 6.62
CA ASP A 92 -19.11 -4.31 6.84
C ASP A 92 -18.02 -5.30 6.38
N ARG A 93 -17.37 -5.03 5.24
CA ARG A 93 -16.30 -5.87 4.70
C ARG A 93 -15.03 -5.85 5.56
N LEU A 94 -14.61 -4.67 6.00
CA LEU A 94 -13.41 -4.53 6.84
C LEU A 94 -13.62 -5.16 8.22
N PHE A 95 -14.79 -4.99 8.84
CA PHE A 95 -15.09 -5.64 10.12
C PHE A 95 -15.19 -7.16 10.00
N ALA A 96 -15.73 -7.69 8.89
CA ALA A 96 -15.72 -9.12 8.61
C ALA A 96 -14.29 -9.69 8.43
N GLU A 97 -13.32 -8.87 8.02
CA GLU A 97 -11.92 -9.28 7.96
C GLU A 97 -11.30 -9.45 9.34
N LEU A 98 -11.68 -8.65 10.34
CA LEU A 98 -11.19 -8.79 11.71
C LEU A 98 -11.52 -10.17 12.33
N GLU A 99 -12.65 -10.76 11.93
CA GLU A 99 -13.03 -12.10 12.42
C GLU A 99 -12.04 -13.20 11.99
N LYS A 100 -11.23 -12.93 10.94
CA LYS A 100 -10.31 -13.90 10.33
C LYS A 100 -8.85 -13.53 10.53
N ASN A 101 -8.56 -12.30 10.91
CA ASN A 101 -7.20 -11.74 10.89
C ASN A 101 -6.85 -11.04 12.19
N LEU A 102 -6.18 -11.77 13.11
CA LEU A 102 -5.72 -11.24 14.40
C LEU A 102 -4.66 -10.13 14.29
N ALA A 103 -3.95 -10.07 13.19
CA ALA A 103 -2.88 -9.11 12.99
C ALA A 103 -3.37 -7.77 12.45
N MET A 104 -4.68 -7.62 12.27
CA MET A 104 -5.33 -6.41 11.78
C MET A 104 -6.12 -5.75 12.92
N ARG A 105 -6.13 -4.43 12.91
CA ARG A 105 -6.98 -3.62 13.80
C ARG A 105 -7.63 -2.53 12.98
N ILE A 106 -8.84 -2.15 13.33
CA ILE A 106 -9.58 -1.07 12.67
C ILE A 106 -10.05 -0.10 13.73
N GLU A 107 -9.85 1.19 13.44
CA GLU A 107 -10.38 2.28 14.26
C GLU A 107 -11.26 3.18 13.41
N GLU A 108 -12.35 3.64 14.01
CA GLU A 108 -13.22 4.63 13.41
C GLU A 108 -12.56 6.01 13.50
N THR A 109 -12.57 6.73 12.39
CA THR A 109 -12.13 8.12 12.36
C THR A 109 -13.29 9.05 12.75
N GLY A 110 -13.02 10.34 12.87
CA GLY A 110 -14.09 11.31 13.09
C GLY A 110 -15.09 11.47 11.91
N SER A 111 -14.84 10.80 10.80
CA SER A 111 -15.71 10.77 9.61
C SER A 111 -16.34 9.38 9.43
N PRO A 112 -17.66 9.31 9.15
CA PRO A 112 -18.32 8.02 8.90
C PRO A 112 -17.87 7.33 7.61
N ASP A 113 -17.22 8.06 6.71
CA ASP A 113 -16.79 7.60 5.39
C ASP A 113 -15.36 7.07 5.37
N SER A 114 -14.66 7.11 6.51
CA SER A 114 -13.26 6.70 6.59
C SER A 114 -12.98 5.85 7.83
N LEU A 115 -12.07 4.89 7.67
CA LEU A 115 -11.60 3.98 8.70
C LEU A 115 -10.07 3.96 8.69
N LEU A 116 -9.47 3.89 9.87
CA LEU A 116 -8.04 3.70 10.01
C LEU A 116 -7.76 2.21 10.20
N VAL A 117 -7.05 1.62 9.24
CA VAL A 117 -6.74 0.19 9.22
C VAL A 117 -5.28 -0.01 9.57
N TYR A 118 -5.03 -0.86 10.56
CA TYR A 118 -3.70 -1.21 11.03
C TYR A 118 -3.30 -2.58 10.53
N GLY A 119 -2.05 -2.72 10.08
CA GLY A 119 -1.50 -3.97 9.58
C GLY A 119 -0.02 -4.16 9.96
N ARG A 120 0.49 -5.36 9.80
CA ARG A 120 1.90 -5.70 10.09
C ARG A 120 2.89 -5.09 9.10
N GLY A 121 2.39 -4.57 7.97
CA GLY A 121 3.23 -3.96 6.93
C GLY A 121 2.44 -3.71 5.64
N ILE A 122 3.10 -3.12 4.67
CA ILE A 122 2.51 -2.75 3.37
C ILE A 122 1.91 -3.96 2.65
N MET A 123 2.65 -5.09 2.59
CA MET A 123 2.16 -6.31 1.94
C MET A 123 0.86 -6.84 2.55
N HIS A 124 0.72 -6.78 3.87
CA HIS A 124 -0.51 -7.20 4.54
C HIS A 124 -1.71 -6.35 4.12
N LEU A 125 -1.51 -5.02 4.04
CA LEU A 125 -2.55 -4.08 3.59
C LEU A 125 -2.82 -4.21 2.08
N SER A 126 -1.80 -4.45 1.25
CA SER A 126 -1.98 -4.61 -0.20
C SER A 126 -2.76 -5.86 -0.56
N VAL A 127 -2.53 -6.99 0.14
CA VAL A 127 -3.30 -8.23 -0.06
C VAL A 127 -4.78 -8.02 0.29
N LEU A 128 -5.08 -7.31 1.38
CA LEU A 128 -6.45 -6.95 1.74
C LEU A 128 -7.10 -6.11 0.64
N ILE A 129 -6.42 -5.04 0.21
CA ILE A 129 -6.91 -4.12 -0.82
C ILE A 129 -7.14 -4.86 -2.16
N GLU A 130 -6.18 -5.68 -2.58
CA GLU A 130 -6.31 -6.43 -3.83
C GLU A 130 -7.44 -7.47 -3.76
N THR A 131 -7.66 -8.08 -2.61
CA THR A 131 -8.81 -8.99 -2.39
C THR A 131 -10.12 -8.23 -2.51
N MET A 132 -10.25 -7.07 -1.86
CA MET A 132 -11.43 -6.22 -1.97
C MET A 132 -11.65 -5.73 -3.41
N ARG A 133 -10.59 -5.35 -4.10
CA ARG A 133 -10.63 -4.95 -5.52
C ARG A 133 -11.21 -6.05 -6.40
N ARG A 134 -10.77 -7.31 -6.21
CA ARG A 134 -11.30 -8.48 -6.94
C ARG A 134 -12.73 -8.83 -6.57
N GLU A 135 -13.15 -8.54 -5.35
CA GLU A 135 -14.54 -8.67 -4.91
C GLU A 135 -15.47 -7.59 -5.54
N GLY A 136 -14.89 -6.57 -6.19
CA GLY A 136 -15.63 -5.49 -6.86
C GLY A 136 -15.84 -4.25 -6.01
N TYR A 137 -15.04 -4.04 -4.96
CA TYR A 137 -15.04 -2.81 -4.17
C TYR A 137 -14.34 -1.68 -4.91
N GLU A 138 -14.85 -0.47 -4.70
CA GLU A 138 -14.23 0.78 -5.12
C GLU A 138 -13.99 1.62 -3.87
N LEU A 139 -12.73 1.97 -3.64
CA LEU A 139 -12.28 2.70 -2.46
C LEU A 139 -11.09 3.58 -2.79
N GLN A 140 -10.69 4.39 -1.86
CA GLN A 140 -9.41 5.09 -1.92
C GLN A 140 -8.67 4.95 -0.59
N VAL A 141 -7.35 4.98 -0.66
CA VAL A 141 -6.48 4.86 0.51
C VAL A 141 -5.49 6.02 0.57
N GLY A 142 -5.15 6.41 1.78
CA GLY A 142 -4.10 7.41 2.03
C GLY A 142 -2.73 6.77 2.13
N GLN A 143 -1.71 7.62 2.29
CA GLN A 143 -0.33 7.17 2.50
C GLN A 143 -0.22 6.23 3.70
N PRO A 144 0.50 5.09 3.57
CA PRO A 144 0.81 4.24 4.73
C PRO A 144 1.71 4.99 5.71
N LYS A 145 1.32 4.95 7.00
CA LYS A 145 2.06 5.59 8.09
C LYS A 145 2.50 4.54 9.10
N VAL A 146 3.71 4.64 9.59
CA VAL A 146 4.18 3.80 10.70
C VAL A 146 3.52 4.23 12.00
N ILE A 147 3.26 3.26 12.88
CA ILE A 147 2.68 3.52 14.18
C ILE A 147 3.75 4.07 15.09
N ILE A 148 3.54 5.28 15.60
CA ILE A 148 4.41 5.91 16.57
C ILE A 148 3.80 5.73 17.95
N ARG A 149 4.60 5.32 18.93
CA ARG A 149 4.19 5.15 20.33
C ARG A 149 4.99 6.05 21.24
N GLU A 150 4.39 6.45 22.32
CA GLU A 150 5.09 7.11 23.42
C GLU A 150 5.41 6.05 24.48
N ILE A 151 6.69 5.78 24.69
CA ILE A 151 7.20 4.81 25.66
C ILE A 151 8.12 5.61 26.61
N ASP A 152 7.84 5.58 27.90
CA ASP A 152 8.61 6.31 28.93
C ASP A 152 8.75 7.82 28.64
N GLY A 153 7.71 8.45 28.04
CA GLY A 153 7.72 9.87 27.66
C GLY A 153 8.57 10.19 26.42
N GLN A 154 9.05 9.19 25.69
CA GLN A 154 9.80 9.35 24.45
C GLN A 154 9.00 8.83 23.26
N LYS A 155 9.05 9.60 22.16
CA LYS A 155 8.48 9.19 20.87
C LYS A 155 9.30 8.03 20.30
N CYS A 156 8.66 6.86 20.15
CA CYS A 156 9.29 5.64 19.63
C CYS A 156 8.65 5.21 18.31
N GLU A 157 9.47 4.64 17.43
CA GLU A 157 9.06 4.10 16.13
C GLU A 157 9.42 2.61 16.02
N PRO A 158 8.69 1.82 15.21
CA PRO A 158 9.00 0.42 14.99
C PRO A 158 10.30 0.29 14.19
N ILE A 159 11.18 -0.59 14.67
CA ILE A 159 12.45 -0.94 14.03
C ILE A 159 12.36 -2.37 13.50
N GLU A 160 12.89 -2.57 12.31
CA GLU A 160 12.96 -3.88 11.68
C GLU A 160 14.40 -4.34 11.50
N GLN A 161 14.60 -5.63 11.57
CA GLN A 161 15.82 -6.26 11.11
C GLN A 161 15.68 -6.49 9.61
N LEU A 162 16.58 -5.91 8.83
CA LEU A 162 16.66 -6.04 7.38
C LEU A 162 17.88 -6.89 7.04
N THR A 163 17.67 -7.96 6.28
CA THR A 163 18.73 -8.81 5.73
C THR A 163 18.75 -8.66 4.21
N VAL A 164 19.89 -8.30 3.67
CA VAL A 164 20.10 -8.15 2.22
C VAL A 164 21.22 -9.06 1.76
N LEU A 165 20.95 -9.95 0.81
CA LEU A 165 21.94 -10.83 0.20
C LEU A 165 22.22 -10.35 -1.23
N VAL A 166 23.46 -9.96 -1.52
CA VAL A 166 23.89 -9.39 -2.81
C VAL A 166 25.28 -9.90 -3.21
N PRO A 167 25.64 -9.84 -4.51
CA PRO A 167 27.02 -9.96 -4.95
C PRO A 167 27.91 -8.89 -4.29
N GLU A 168 29.18 -9.22 -4.03
CA GLU A 168 30.11 -8.33 -3.30
C GLU A 168 30.23 -6.95 -3.93
N GLU A 169 30.18 -6.84 -5.25
CA GLU A 169 30.30 -5.57 -6.00
C GLU A 169 29.19 -4.55 -5.68
N PHE A 170 28.00 -5.01 -5.21
CA PHE A 170 26.87 -4.14 -4.85
C PHE A 170 26.81 -3.79 -3.37
N SER A 171 27.64 -4.40 -2.52
CA SER A 171 27.57 -4.25 -1.06
C SER A 171 27.66 -2.78 -0.62
N SER A 172 28.60 -2.01 -1.17
CA SER A 172 28.77 -0.59 -0.85
C SER A 172 27.55 0.25 -1.24
N LYS A 173 26.93 -0.04 -2.39
CA LYS A 173 25.73 0.68 -2.84
C LYS A 173 24.54 0.39 -1.92
N VAL A 174 24.38 -0.87 -1.48
CA VAL A 174 23.33 -1.27 -0.53
C VAL A 174 23.50 -0.56 0.80
N ILE A 175 24.73 -0.53 1.33
CA ILE A 175 25.03 0.17 2.58
C ILE A 175 24.70 1.66 2.47
N ASP A 176 25.08 2.33 1.39
CA ASP A 176 24.77 3.75 1.16
C ASP A 176 23.24 4.00 1.13
N VAL A 177 22.50 3.21 0.37
CA VAL A 177 21.04 3.35 0.25
C VAL A 177 20.34 3.15 1.59
N VAL A 178 20.72 2.11 2.36
CA VAL A 178 20.09 1.79 3.64
C VAL A 178 20.45 2.84 4.71
N THR A 179 21.71 3.31 4.74
CA THR A 179 22.16 4.32 5.71
C THR A 179 21.47 5.66 5.50
N ARG A 180 21.24 6.08 4.25
CA ARG A 180 20.45 7.30 3.96
C ARG A 180 19.03 7.22 4.51
N ARG A 181 18.47 6.02 4.65
CA ARG A 181 17.16 5.75 5.24
C ARG A 181 17.22 5.45 6.74
N LYS A 182 18.27 5.96 7.42
CA LYS A 182 18.48 5.78 8.88
C LYS A 182 18.68 4.32 9.31
N GLY A 183 19.06 3.44 8.39
CA GLY A 183 19.47 2.08 8.72
C GLY A 183 20.90 2.05 9.27
N GLU A 184 21.11 1.21 10.26
CA GLU A 184 22.41 0.97 10.89
C GLU A 184 22.93 -0.40 10.47
N VAL A 185 24.20 -0.46 10.09
CA VAL A 185 24.86 -1.71 9.67
C VAL A 185 25.10 -2.58 10.90
N GLY A 186 24.64 -3.82 10.87
CA GLY A 186 24.93 -4.84 11.86
C GLY A 186 26.07 -5.75 11.42
N THR A 187 25.75 -7.00 11.06
CA THR A 187 26.74 -8.00 10.62
C THR A 187 26.92 -8.02 9.11
N ILE A 188 28.13 -8.35 8.68
CA ILE A 188 28.49 -8.55 7.28
C ILE A 188 29.14 -9.93 7.17
N ASP A 189 28.46 -10.86 6.51
CA ASP A 189 28.93 -12.23 6.37
C ASP A 189 29.07 -12.61 4.89
N THR A 190 30.22 -13.13 4.52
CA THR A 190 30.44 -13.63 3.16
C THR A 190 29.94 -15.07 3.03
N LYS A 191 29.02 -15.30 2.08
CA LYS A 191 28.44 -16.62 1.77
C LYS A 191 28.73 -17.00 0.31
N GLY A 192 29.86 -17.61 0.09
CA GLY A 192 30.31 -18.00 -1.25
C GLY A 192 30.65 -16.77 -2.10
N ASP A 193 29.92 -16.56 -3.19
CA ASP A 193 30.00 -15.43 -4.12
C ASP A 193 29.14 -14.22 -3.73
N ARG A 194 28.40 -14.33 -2.62
CA ARG A 194 27.48 -13.30 -2.13
C ARG A 194 27.83 -12.85 -0.73
N VAL A 195 27.45 -11.62 -0.43
CA VAL A 195 27.59 -11.02 0.90
C VAL A 195 26.20 -10.84 1.50
N GLN A 196 26.02 -11.35 2.71
CA GLN A 196 24.85 -11.07 3.53
C GLN A 196 25.14 -9.84 4.39
N LEU A 197 24.27 -8.85 4.27
CA LEU A 197 24.30 -7.61 5.04
C LEU A 197 23.08 -7.57 5.94
N ASP A 198 23.29 -7.51 7.25
CA ASP A 198 22.21 -7.35 8.22
C ASP A 198 22.20 -5.92 8.75
N PHE A 199 21.01 -5.34 8.82
CA PHE A 199 20.79 -3.97 9.28
C PHE A 199 19.66 -3.91 10.29
N THR A 200 19.67 -2.85 11.12
CA THR A 200 18.50 -2.40 11.87
C THR A 200 18.02 -1.09 11.25
N ILE A 201 16.76 -1.03 10.83
CA ILE A 201 16.20 0.10 10.08
C ILE A 201 14.80 0.45 10.59
N PRO A 202 14.42 1.75 10.69
CA PRO A 202 13.04 2.12 10.95
C PRO A 202 12.08 1.57 9.90
N SER A 203 10.91 1.07 10.28
CA SER A 203 9.90 0.53 9.35
C SER A 203 9.52 1.53 8.25
N ARG A 204 9.52 2.84 8.55
CA ARG A 204 9.32 3.90 7.52
C ARG A 204 10.43 3.93 6.48
N GLY A 205 11.65 3.53 6.82
CA GLY A 205 12.79 3.44 5.88
C GLY A 205 12.68 2.26 4.91
N ILE A 206 11.84 1.27 5.21
CA ILE A 206 11.60 0.11 4.34
C ILE A 206 10.61 0.45 3.21
N ILE A 207 9.72 1.43 3.43
CA ILE A 207 8.76 1.87 2.41
C ILE A 207 9.53 2.30 1.14
N GLY A 208 9.26 1.63 0.01
CA GLY A 208 9.94 1.86 -1.28
C GLY A 208 11.42 1.44 -1.33
N LEU A 209 11.99 0.88 -0.26
CA LEU A 209 13.38 0.44 -0.22
C LEU A 209 13.63 -0.72 -1.18
N ARG A 210 12.70 -1.66 -1.28
CA ARG A 210 12.83 -2.86 -2.13
C ARG A 210 13.14 -2.48 -3.58
N ASN A 211 12.33 -1.61 -4.17
CA ASN A 211 12.49 -1.17 -5.57
C ASN A 211 13.80 -0.38 -5.76
N THR A 212 14.16 0.45 -4.78
CA THR A 212 15.43 1.18 -4.80
C THR A 212 16.63 0.23 -4.79
N LEU A 213 16.61 -0.81 -3.93
CA LEU A 213 17.69 -1.79 -3.85
C LEU A 213 17.74 -2.68 -5.11
N LEU A 214 16.63 -3.14 -5.63
CA LEU A 214 16.58 -3.91 -6.87
C LEU A 214 17.14 -3.12 -8.04
N THR A 215 16.81 -1.84 -8.17
CA THR A 215 17.37 -0.96 -9.19
C THR A 215 18.88 -0.76 -9.00
N ALA A 216 19.34 -0.52 -7.76
CA ALA A 216 20.75 -0.29 -7.46
C ALA A 216 21.63 -1.54 -7.69
N THR A 217 21.03 -2.73 -7.61
CA THR A 217 21.71 -4.03 -7.73
C THR A 217 21.35 -4.80 -9.01
N ASN A 218 20.77 -4.12 -10.02
CA ASN A 218 20.33 -4.73 -11.28
C ASN A 218 19.38 -5.94 -11.09
N GLY A 219 18.59 -5.95 -10.03
CA GLY A 219 17.65 -7.01 -9.71
C GLY A 219 18.24 -8.17 -8.88
N GLU A 220 19.52 -8.13 -8.52
CA GLU A 220 20.20 -9.26 -7.87
C GLU A 220 20.05 -9.32 -6.34
N ALA A 221 19.51 -8.27 -5.71
CA ALA A 221 19.29 -8.25 -4.27
C ALA A 221 18.17 -9.21 -3.83
N ILE A 222 18.45 -10.03 -2.83
CA ILE A 222 17.46 -10.80 -2.08
C ILE A 222 17.25 -10.09 -0.75
N ILE A 223 16.02 -9.69 -0.46
CA ILE A 223 15.68 -8.81 0.65
C ILE A 223 14.66 -9.51 1.54
N ALA A 224 14.97 -9.58 2.83
CA ALA A 224 14.05 -10.05 3.87
C ALA A 224 14.08 -9.06 5.04
N HIS A 225 12.93 -8.84 5.66
CA HIS A 225 12.83 -8.00 6.84
C HIS A 225 11.81 -8.56 7.82
N ARG A 226 12.00 -8.24 9.12
CA ARG A 226 11.07 -8.62 10.18
C ARG A 226 11.05 -7.55 11.27
N PHE A 227 9.91 -7.38 11.92
CA PHE A 227 9.78 -6.53 13.09
C PHE A 227 10.72 -7.00 14.21
N LEU A 228 11.41 -6.07 14.87
CA LEU A 228 12.29 -6.33 15.99
C LEU A 228 11.71 -5.78 17.29
N GLU A 229 11.63 -4.47 17.41
CA GLU A 229 11.16 -3.77 18.60
C GLU A 229 10.82 -2.30 18.30
N PHE A 230 10.32 -1.58 19.30
CA PHE A 230 10.19 -0.12 19.24
C PHE A 230 11.42 0.54 19.83
N GLN A 231 12.01 1.51 19.11
CA GLN A 231 13.14 2.32 19.55
C GLN A 231 12.83 3.80 19.44
N PRO A 232 13.57 4.69 20.14
CA PRO A 232 13.42 6.12 20.02
C PRO A 232 13.51 6.60 18.56
N TRP A 233 12.72 7.64 18.25
CA TRP A 233 12.66 8.24 16.92
C TRP A 233 14.03 8.68 16.40
N LYS A 234 14.44 8.18 15.22
CA LYS A 234 15.77 8.42 14.60
C LYS A 234 15.85 9.73 13.78
N GLY A 235 14.92 10.66 13.98
CA GLY A 235 14.87 11.94 13.25
C GLY A 235 14.18 11.82 11.89
N ASP A 236 14.00 12.94 11.22
CA ASP A 236 13.33 12.99 9.92
C ASP A 236 14.17 12.34 8.82
N MET A 237 13.50 11.80 7.81
CA MET A 237 14.11 11.30 6.59
C MET A 237 13.70 12.20 5.43
N ASP A 238 14.60 12.38 4.46
CA ASP A 238 14.27 13.08 3.22
C ASP A 238 13.28 12.22 2.42
N ASP A 239 12.04 12.68 2.35
CA ASP A 239 11.00 12.11 1.51
C ASP A 239 10.99 12.80 0.14
N HIS A 240 10.72 12.03 -0.89
CA HIS A 240 10.44 12.43 -2.28
C HIS A 240 11.19 13.66 -2.84
N LYS A 241 12.09 13.39 -3.77
CA LYS A 241 12.86 14.44 -4.51
C LYS A 241 12.06 15.10 -5.63
N TYR A 242 10.98 14.49 -6.11
CA TYR A 242 10.28 14.89 -7.33
C TYR A 242 8.89 15.45 -7.04
N GLY A 243 8.40 16.33 -7.91
CA GLY A 243 7.02 16.85 -7.86
C GLY A 243 6.03 15.93 -8.59
N ALA A 244 4.74 16.26 -8.56
CA ALA A 244 3.70 15.58 -9.31
C ALA A 244 3.34 16.36 -10.59
N LEU A 245 3.08 15.63 -11.69
CA LEU A 245 2.37 16.17 -12.85
C LEU A 245 0.89 15.95 -12.64
N ILE A 246 0.12 17.03 -12.56
CA ILE A 246 -1.31 16.99 -12.21
C ILE A 246 -2.16 17.38 -13.43
N ALA A 247 -3.18 16.60 -13.71
CA ALA A 247 -4.13 16.90 -14.77
C ALA A 247 -4.94 18.17 -14.45
N LYS A 248 -4.99 19.11 -15.42
CA LYS A 248 -5.73 20.36 -15.31
C LYS A 248 -7.22 20.19 -15.58
N GLU A 249 -7.56 19.36 -16.55
CA GLU A 249 -8.92 19.20 -17.08
C GLU A 249 -9.30 17.73 -17.13
N THR A 250 -10.61 17.48 -17.08
CA THR A 250 -11.18 16.14 -17.25
C THR A 250 -11.39 15.85 -18.73
N GLY A 251 -10.94 14.70 -19.20
CA GLY A 251 -11.14 14.26 -20.58
C GLY A 251 -10.22 13.10 -20.97
N GLU A 252 -10.10 12.84 -22.25
CA GLU A 252 -9.24 11.81 -22.82
C GLU A 252 -7.82 12.36 -23.10
N ALA A 253 -6.80 11.68 -22.63
CA ALA A 253 -5.41 12.07 -22.84
C ALA A 253 -5.00 11.86 -24.30
N THR A 254 -4.44 12.91 -24.94
CA THR A 254 -4.06 12.85 -26.35
C THR A 254 -2.56 12.60 -26.55
N ALA A 255 -2.19 11.79 -27.55
CA ALA A 255 -0.80 11.54 -27.92
C ALA A 255 -0.05 12.87 -28.21
N TYR A 256 -0.73 13.84 -28.78
CA TYR A 256 -0.18 15.15 -29.08
C TYR A 256 0.24 15.92 -27.82
N SER A 257 -0.61 15.97 -26.81
CA SER A 257 -0.30 16.66 -25.57
C SER A 257 0.77 15.93 -24.76
N ILE A 258 0.71 14.60 -24.66
CA ILE A 258 1.71 13.80 -23.96
C ILE A 258 3.08 14.00 -24.61
N SER A 259 3.19 13.87 -25.93
CA SER A 259 4.46 14.06 -26.67
C SER A 259 5.08 15.45 -26.46
N LYS A 260 4.26 16.49 -26.34
CA LYS A 260 4.76 17.85 -26.06
C LYS A 260 5.22 18.09 -24.61
N LEU A 261 4.67 17.31 -23.68
CA LEU A 261 4.87 17.53 -22.24
C LEU A 261 5.84 16.51 -21.63
N GLN A 262 6.28 15.48 -22.38
CA GLN A 262 7.15 14.43 -21.87
C GLN A 262 8.52 14.91 -21.37
N ASP A 263 8.98 16.09 -21.79
CA ASP A 263 10.21 16.71 -21.28
C ASP A 263 10.07 17.18 -19.82
N ARG A 264 8.86 17.24 -19.28
CA ARG A 264 8.59 17.62 -17.90
C ARG A 264 8.74 16.46 -16.91
N GLY A 265 8.68 15.22 -17.43
CA GLY A 265 8.85 14.00 -16.66
C GLY A 265 8.07 12.82 -17.22
N PRO A 266 8.25 11.63 -16.64
CA PRO A 266 7.57 10.42 -17.06
C PRO A 266 6.08 10.47 -16.69
N PHE A 267 5.25 9.89 -17.56
CA PHE A 267 3.80 9.77 -17.36
C PHE A 267 3.40 8.41 -16.82
N PHE A 268 2.30 8.37 -16.08
CA PHE A 268 1.64 7.14 -15.60
C PHE A 268 0.48 6.73 -16.49
N ILE A 269 0.09 7.61 -17.42
CA ILE A 269 -1.04 7.44 -18.35
C ILE A 269 -0.57 7.21 -19.79
N GLU A 270 -1.39 6.54 -20.58
CA GLU A 270 -1.19 6.34 -22.02
C GLU A 270 -2.15 7.24 -22.83
N PRO A 271 -1.85 7.50 -24.12
CA PRO A 271 -2.81 8.15 -25.01
C PRO A 271 -4.12 7.33 -25.08
N GLY A 272 -5.25 7.99 -24.91
CA GLY A 272 -6.57 7.37 -24.87
C GLY A 272 -7.12 7.15 -23.45
N ASP A 273 -6.26 7.25 -22.42
CA ASP A 273 -6.72 7.14 -21.04
C ASP A 273 -7.60 8.32 -20.64
N HIS A 274 -8.68 8.04 -19.93
CA HIS A 274 -9.53 9.07 -19.34
C HIS A 274 -8.96 9.54 -18.02
N VAL A 275 -8.74 10.85 -17.91
CA VAL A 275 -8.21 11.51 -16.71
C VAL A 275 -9.21 12.55 -16.19
N TYR A 276 -9.07 12.95 -14.94
CA TYR A 276 -9.85 14.03 -14.34
C TYR A 276 -8.96 15.10 -13.70
N ALA A 277 -9.49 16.30 -13.54
CA ALA A 277 -8.79 17.41 -12.91
C ALA A 277 -8.37 17.04 -11.47
N GLY A 278 -7.08 17.24 -11.15
CA GLY A 278 -6.49 16.86 -9.85
C GLY A 278 -5.95 15.43 -9.77
N GLU A 279 -6.05 14.64 -10.83
CA GLU A 279 -5.37 13.34 -10.94
C GLU A 279 -3.87 13.54 -11.14
N VAL A 280 -3.05 12.72 -10.47
CA VAL A 280 -1.59 12.69 -10.63
C VAL A 280 -1.27 11.75 -11.79
N ILE A 281 -0.87 12.34 -12.91
CA ILE A 281 -0.70 11.64 -14.18
C ILE A 281 0.78 11.41 -14.56
N GLY A 282 1.68 11.78 -13.68
CA GLY A 282 3.12 11.60 -13.90
C GLY A 282 3.95 12.22 -12.79
N GLU A 283 5.27 12.07 -12.91
CA GLU A 283 6.27 12.58 -11.99
C GLU A 283 6.99 13.79 -12.62
N SER A 284 7.12 14.88 -11.88
CA SER A 284 7.84 16.07 -12.33
C SER A 284 9.34 15.96 -12.05
N LEU A 285 10.18 16.19 -13.03
CA LEU A 285 11.65 16.25 -12.85
C LEU A 285 12.11 17.45 -12.01
N ARG A 286 11.24 18.41 -11.71
CA ARG A 286 11.55 19.54 -10.84
C ARG A 286 11.36 19.17 -9.40
N PRO A 287 12.42 19.22 -8.56
CA PRO A 287 12.31 18.84 -7.15
C PRO A 287 11.27 19.70 -6.41
N GLY A 288 10.42 19.04 -5.65
CA GLY A 288 9.48 19.68 -4.72
C GLY A 288 8.28 20.40 -5.34
N ASN A 289 8.23 20.58 -6.68
CA ASN A 289 7.20 21.39 -7.33
C ASN A 289 6.21 20.53 -8.12
N ASP A 290 4.95 20.58 -7.71
CA ASP A 290 3.83 20.05 -8.48
C ASP A 290 3.51 20.96 -9.67
N ILE A 291 3.33 20.37 -10.84
CA ILE A 291 3.04 21.09 -12.08
C ILE A 291 1.68 20.67 -12.60
N VAL A 292 0.79 21.64 -12.76
CA VAL A 292 -0.52 21.40 -13.39
C VAL A 292 -0.39 21.52 -14.90
N ILE A 293 -0.77 20.48 -15.63
CA ILE A 293 -0.61 20.36 -17.08
C ILE A 293 -1.91 19.91 -17.76
N ASN A 294 -2.11 20.34 -19.01
CA ASN A 294 -3.27 19.93 -19.80
C ASN A 294 -2.86 18.84 -20.81
N VAL A 295 -3.34 17.62 -20.60
CA VAL A 295 -3.09 16.45 -21.47
C VAL A 295 -4.26 16.13 -22.41
N VAL A 296 -5.36 16.87 -22.28
CA VAL A 296 -6.60 16.64 -23.04
C VAL A 296 -6.63 17.42 -24.36
N THR A 297 -5.73 18.39 -24.53
CA THR A 297 -5.72 19.27 -25.72
C THR A 297 -5.45 18.47 -26.99
N ALA A 298 -6.39 18.48 -27.92
CA ALA A 298 -6.23 17.90 -29.25
C ALA A 298 -5.40 18.83 -30.19
N LYS A 299 -4.73 18.23 -31.16
CA LYS A 299 -4.06 19.00 -32.23
C LYS A 299 -5.12 19.74 -33.04
N ASN A 300 -5.02 21.07 -33.13
CA ASN A 300 -5.87 21.85 -34.01
C ASN A 300 -5.64 21.44 -35.47
N LEU A 301 -6.68 20.99 -36.14
CA LEU A 301 -6.62 20.68 -37.58
C LEU A 301 -6.54 22.01 -38.35
N THR A 302 -5.38 22.29 -38.92
CA THR A 302 -5.21 23.39 -39.88
C THR A 302 -5.37 22.86 -41.30
N ASN A 303 -6.11 23.63 -42.16
CA ASN A 303 -6.33 23.28 -43.56
C ASN A 303 -5.05 23.24 -44.42
N MET A 304 -3.92 23.74 -43.94
CA MET A 304 -2.61 23.66 -44.61
C MET A 304 -1.85 22.39 -44.18
N ARG A 305 -1.98 21.33 -44.99
CA ARG A 305 -1.12 20.13 -44.88
C ARG A 305 0.18 20.34 -45.65
N THR A 306 1.24 20.73 -44.98
CA THR A 306 2.60 20.54 -45.49
C THR A 306 3.01 19.09 -45.23
N LYS A 307 3.51 18.38 -46.24
CA LYS A 307 3.93 16.96 -46.18
C LYS A 307 4.98 16.64 -45.10
N SER A 308 5.63 17.66 -44.54
CA SER A 308 6.63 17.55 -43.46
C SER A 308 6.06 17.71 -42.04
N ALA A 309 4.76 17.99 -41.90
CA ALA A 309 4.14 18.28 -40.58
C ALA A 309 3.46 17.06 -39.90
N ASP A 310 3.46 15.92 -40.53
CA ASP A 310 3.00 14.66 -39.90
C ASP A 310 4.19 13.93 -39.22
N GLU A 311 4.94 14.64 -38.39
CA GLU A 311 5.78 13.95 -37.38
C GLU A 311 4.84 13.09 -36.53
N LYS A 312 5.04 11.77 -36.60
CA LYS A 312 4.39 10.83 -35.71
C LYS A 312 4.75 11.25 -34.28
N SER A 313 3.75 11.66 -33.50
CA SER A 313 3.96 11.97 -32.08
C SER A 313 4.47 10.71 -31.39
N THR A 314 5.77 10.67 -31.11
CA THR A 314 6.38 9.58 -30.37
C THR A 314 6.20 9.87 -28.88
N CYS A 315 5.44 9.04 -28.18
CA CYS A 315 5.30 9.12 -26.74
C CYS A 315 6.23 8.10 -26.09
N SER A 316 6.90 8.51 -25.00
CA SER A 316 7.60 7.57 -24.13
C SER A 316 6.57 6.63 -23.48
N PRO A 317 6.93 5.35 -23.24
CA PRO A 317 6.03 4.43 -22.57
C PRO A 317 5.66 4.94 -21.16
N ALA A 318 4.41 4.72 -20.77
CA ALA A 318 3.94 5.08 -19.43
C ALA A 318 4.54 4.16 -18.37
N ILE A 319 4.81 4.72 -17.19
CA ILE A 319 5.18 3.93 -16.01
C ILE A 319 3.89 3.37 -15.41
N LYS A 320 3.70 2.06 -15.50
CA LYS A 320 2.57 1.37 -14.86
C LYS A 320 3.03 0.82 -13.51
N MET A 321 2.43 1.33 -12.45
CA MET A 321 2.71 0.91 -11.08
C MET A 321 1.82 -0.26 -10.68
N SER A 322 2.39 -1.25 -9.99
CA SER A 322 1.61 -2.23 -9.22
C SER A 322 0.90 -1.54 -8.05
N LEU A 323 -0.02 -2.26 -7.39
CA LEU A 323 -0.71 -1.72 -6.21
C LEU A 323 0.30 -1.34 -5.11
N GLU A 324 1.26 -2.23 -4.83
CA GLU A 324 2.31 -2.01 -3.83
C GLU A 324 3.15 -0.78 -4.16
N GLU A 325 3.61 -0.66 -5.40
CA GLU A 325 4.40 0.50 -5.85
C GLU A 325 3.61 1.80 -5.73
N ALA A 326 2.34 1.79 -6.11
CA ALA A 326 1.48 2.96 -5.99
C ALA A 326 1.25 3.35 -4.51
N MET A 327 1.04 2.36 -3.62
CA MET A 327 0.90 2.61 -2.16
C MET A 327 2.17 3.18 -1.54
N GLU A 328 3.35 2.75 -2.00
CA GLU A 328 4.64 3.27 -1.56
C GLU A 328 4.95 4.66 -2.14
N TYR A 329 4.39 4.97 -3.32
CA TYR A 329 4.64 6.21 -4.05
C TYR A 329 3.82 7.39 -3.56
N ILE A 330 2.54 7.19 -3.16
CA ILE A 330 1.64 8.27 -2.78
C ILE A 330 2.17 9.10 -1.61
N ARG A 331 1.87 10.40 -1.65
CA ARG A 331 2.27 11.36 -0.63
C ARG A 331 1.14 11.62 0.37
N GLU A 332 1.48 12.40 1.41
CA GLU A 332 0.54 12.76 2.45
C GLU A 332 -0.69 13.57 1.94
N ASP A 333 -0.48 14.36 0.88
CA ASP A 333 -1.54 15.15 0.23
C ASP A 333 -2.23 14.41 -0.94
N GLU A 334 -2.01 13.10 -1.06
CA GLU A 334 -2.51 12.26 -2.14
C GLU A 334 -3.33 11.07 -1.62
N TYR A 335 -4.25 10.61 -2.45
CA TYR A 335 -4.96 9.34 -2.30
C TYR A 335 -4.66 8.44 -3.50
N LEU A 336 -4.61 7.14 -3.24
CA LEU A 336 -4.68 6.11 -4.27
C LEU A 336 -6.14 5.68 -4.43
N GLU A 337 -6.74 6.00 -5.57
CA GLU A 337 -8.05 5.50 -5.98
C GLU A 337 -7.89 4.08 -6.53
N ILE A 338 -8.68 3.16 -5.99
CA ILE A 338 -8.63 1.74 -6.30
C ILE A 338 -10.00 1.31 -6.78
N THR A 339 -10.05 0.87 -8.02
CA THR A 339 -11.26 0.33 -8.65
C THR A 339 -10.97 -1.08 -9.18
N PRO A 340 -11.97 -1.89 -9.51
CA PRO A 340 -11.75 -3.20 -10.10
C PRO A 340 -10.85 -3.20 -11.35
N GLN A 341 -10.85 -2.11 -12.12
CA GLN A 341 -10.13 -2.02 -13.40
C GLN A 341 -8.89 -1.14 -13.34
N HIS A 342 -8.90 -0.06 -12.53
CA HIS A 342 -7.84 0.95 -12.54
C HIS A 342 -7.29 1.27 -11.15
N LEU A 343 -6.03 1.69 -11.14
CA LEU A 343 -5.36 2.35 -10.02
C LEU A 343 -5.00 3.76 -10.47
N ARG A 344 -5.45 4.79 -9.73
CA ARG A 344 -5.18 6.20 -10.05
C ARG A 344 -4.70 6.93 -8.82
N ILE A 345 -3.63 7.68 -8.96
CA ILE A 345 -3.16 8.57 -7.89
C ILE A 345 -3.83 9.93 -8.08
N ARG A 346 -4.30 10.53 -7.02
CA ARG A 346 -4.96 11.82 -7.07
C ARG A 346 -4.62 12.70 -5.88
N LYS A 347 -4.71 14.01 -6.06
CA LYS A 347 -4.64 14.92 -4.91
C LYS A 347 -5.90 14.82 -4.05
N ILE A 348 -5.75 14.98 -2.73
CA ILE A 348 -6.89 15.01 -1.79
C ILE A 348 -7.83 16.15 -2.16
N ILE A 349 -7.28 17.34 -2.39
CA ILE A 349 -8.01 18.51 -2.90
C ILE A 349 -7.84 18.56 -4.40
N LEU A 350 -8.94 18.32 -5.16
CA LEU A 350 -8.88 18.26 -6.62
C LEU A 350 -8.75 19.64 -7.27
N ASP A 351 -9.38 20.66 -6.69
CA ASP A 351 -9.33 22.02 -7.22
C ASP A 351 -7.97 22.69 -7.01
N GLU A 352 -7.38 23.25 -8.06
CA GLU A 352 -6.05 23.87 -8.01
C GLU A 352 -6.00 25.10 -7.11
N ILE A 353 -7.07 25.91 -7.12
CA ILE A 353 -7.13 27.15 -6.34
C ILE A 353 -7.24 26.82 -4.84
N GLU A 354 -8.07 25.83 -4.52
CA GLU A 354 -8.21 25.34 -3.15
C GLU A 354 -6.92 24.72 -2.63
N ARG A 355 -6.19 23.94 -3.44
CA ARG A 355 -4.88 23.41 -3.07
C ARG A 355 -3.87 24.52 -2.75
N LYS A 356 -3.80 25.54 -3.59
CA LYS A 356 -2.92 26.72 -3.35
C LYS A 356 -3.29 27.42 -2.04
N ARG A 357 -4.57 27.64 -1.78
CA ARG A 357 -5.04 28.24 -0.52
C ARG A 357 -4.68 27.39 0.69
N ALA A 358 -4.86 26.08 0.60
CA ALA A 358 -4.53 25.14 1.68
C ALA A 358 -3.02 25.14 1.97
N ARG A 359 -2.15 25.15 0.94
CA ARG A 359 -0.69 25.24 1.09
C ARG A 359 -0.26 26.55 1.77
N ILE A 360 -0.82 27.68 1.35
CA ILE A 360 -0.55 28.97 1.98
C ILE A 360 -1.00 28.98 3.45
N ALA A 361 -2.18 28.44 3.75
CA ALA A 361 -2.69 28.33 5.12
C ALA A 361 -1.82 27.42 6.01
N ALA A 362 -1.17 26.41 5.44
CA ALA A 362 -0.21 25.53 6.12
C ALA A 362 1.19 26.14 6.27
N GLY A 363 1.41 27.38 5.81
CA GLY A 363 2.67 28.10 6.00
C GLY A 363 3.73 27.88 4.91
N TYR A 364 3.41 27.17 3.83
CA TYR A 364 4.28 27.06 2.67
C TYR A 364 4.21 28.35 1.83
N LYS A 365 5.33 29.03 1.65
CA LYS A 365 5.42 30.18 0.75
C LYS A 365 5.49 29.65 -0.70
N ASP A 366 4.66 30.21 -1.59
CA ASP A 366 4.86 30.03 -3.03
C ASP A 366 6.22 30.68 -3.42
N GLU A 367 7.16 29.87 -3.92
CA GLU A 367 8.35 30.37 -4.62
C GLU A 367 8.06 30.60 -6.10
#